data_2584fee057c98b37fcb573970133e395
#
_entry.id   2584fee057c98b37fcb573970133e395
#
_cell.length_a   1.000
_cell.length_b   1.000
_cell.length_c   1.000
_cell.angle_alpha   90.00
_cell.angle_beta   90.00
_cell.angle_gamma   90.00
#
_symmetry.space_group_name_H-M   'P 1'
#
loop_
_entity.id
_entity.type
_entity.pdbx_description
1 polymer ?
#
loop_
_entity_poly.entity_id
_entity_poly.type
_entity_poly.pdbx_seq_one_letter_code
_entity_poly.pdbx_strand_id
1 'polypeptide(L)'
;EIRDLETAEVAIQAALTGHLVLSTLHTNDAPSAISRLLELGVAPYLIKATLLGVMAQRLVRTLCPDCKAAQPLSPDAWSGFAPGWAHAPPITVYRPVGCTQCRASGYRGRIGVCEIMVLSEQLKALIGPQTDLSAIRQLASAQGMLSLRLAAAHKVASAATSLEEALRVTPA
;
A
#
# COMPACT_ATOMS: atom_id res chain seq x y z
N GLU A 1 17.15 -6.33 5.58
CA GLU A 1 16.12 -7.00 4.77
C GLU A 1 15.99 -8.46 5.16
N ILE A 2 14.77 -8.98 5.30
CA ILE A 2 14.50 -10.38 5.59
C ILE A 2 14.27 -11.11 4.25
N ARG A 3 15.20 -12.05 3.91
CA ARG A 3 15.12 -12.88 2.70
C ARG A 3 15.02 -14.37 2.99
N ASP A 4 15.43 -14.79 4.17
CA ASP A 4 15.53 -16.15 4.63
C ASP A 4 15.09 -16.30 6.09
N LEU A 5 14.98 -17.55 6.54
CA LEU A 5 14.56 -17.88 7.90
C LEU A 5 15.56 -17.40 8.94
N GLU A 6 16.86 -17.51 8.69
CA GLU A 6 17.91 -17.13 9.64
C GLU A 6 17.81 -15.63 10.00
N THR A 7 17.71 -14.78 8.98
CA THR A 7 17.51 -13.33 9.18
C THR A 7 16.18 -13.03 9.90
N ALA A 8 15.10 -13.76 9.58
CA ALA A 8 13.83 -13.62 10.26
C ALA A 8 13.94 -13.99 11.76
N GLU A 9 14.61 -15.08 12.08
CA GLU A 9 14.81 -15.53 13.47
C GLU A 9 15.61 -14.52 14.29
N VAL A 10 16.68 -13.95 13.74
CA VAL A 10 17.46 -12.90 14.41
C VAL A 10 16.58 -11.67 14.70
N ALA A 11 15.79 -11.23 13.73
CA ALA A 11 14.86 -10.11 13.90
C ALA A 11 13.81 -10.39 14.98
N ILE A 12 13.24 -11.59 14.99
CA ILE A 12 12.25 -12.04 15.97
C ILE A 12 12.87 -12.12 17.38
N GLN A 13 14.07 -12.67 17.54
CA GLN A 13 14.74 -12.74 18.82
C GLN A 13 15.01 -11.34 19.39
N ALA A 14 15.45 -10.40 18.57
CA ALA A 14 15.61 -9.01 18.98
C ALA A 14 14.26 -8.40 19.43
N ALA A 15 13.17 -8.65 18.68
CA ALA A 15 11.84 -8.18 19.05
C ALA A 15 11.33 -8.77 20.38
N LEU A 16 11.55 -10.07 20.61
CA LEU A 16 11.17 -10.75 21.86
C LEU A 16 11.91 -10.22 23.08
N THR A 17 13.13 -9.71 22.89
CA THR A 17 13.91 -9.06 23.96
C THR A 17 13.58 -7.57 24.16
N GLY A 18 12.53 -7.06 23.49
CA GLY A 18 12.00 -5.70 23.69
C GLY A 18 12.55 -4.64 22.74
N HIS A 19 13.34 -5.02 21.72
CA HIS A 19 13.81 -4.06 20.73
C HIS A 19 12.74 -3.77 19.68
N LEU A 20 12.63 -2.50 19.26
CA LEU A 20 11.90 -2.16 18.06
C LEU A 20 12.76 -2.52 16.83
N VAL A 21 12.30 -3.50 16.07
CA VAL A 21 12.98 -3.96 14.85
C VAL A 21 12.26 -3.41 13.63
N LEU A 22 12.99 -2.72 12.75
CA LEU A 22 12.52 -2.29 11.44
C LEU A 22 13.27 -3.06 10.35
N SER A 23 12.54 -3.71 9.47
CA SER A 23 13.11 -4.47 8.36
C SER A 23 12.25 -4.34 7.10
N THR A 24 12.73 -4.91 6.00
CA THR A 24 12.03 -4.92 4.72
C THR A 24 11.80 -6.34 4.22
N LEU A 25 10.71 -6.53 3.48
CA LEU A 25 10.33 -7.76 2.79
C LEU A 25 9.92 -7.43 1.35
N HIS A 26 10.18 -8.33 0.42
CA HIS A 26 9.68 -8.22 -0.94
C HIS A 26 8.27 -8.79 -1.04
N THR A 27 7.26 -7.93 -0.92
CA THR A 27 5.84 -8.26 -1.07
C THR A 27 5.11 -7.18 -1.86
N ASN A 28 3.98 -7.53 -2.46
CA ASN A 28 3.20 -6.61 -3.27
C ASN A 28 2.30 -5.69 -2.44
N ASP A 29 1.80 -6.19 -1.30
CA ASP A 29 0.91 -5.50 -0.37
C ASP A 29 1.25 -5.87 1.08
N ALA A 30 0.63 -5.21 2.05
CA ALA A 30 0.91 -5.44 3.46
C ALA A 30 0.45 -6.82 3.96
N PRO A 31 -0.75 -7.33 3.62
CA PRO A 31 -1.17 -8.67 4.03
C PRO A 31 -0.26 -9.79 3.52
N SER A 32 0.29 -9.67 2.32
CA SER A 32 1.19 -10.67 1.73
C SER A 32 2.50 -10.85 2.51
N ALA A 33 2.88 -9.89 3.35
CA ALA A 33 4.04 -10.05 4.23
C ALA A 33 3.84 -11.19 5.25
N ILE A 34 2.61 -11.42 5.70
CA ILE A 34 2.29 -12.53 6.60
C ILE A 34 2.55 -13.87 5.91
N SER A 35 2.01 -14.06 4.69
CA SER A 35 2.30 -15.28 3.91
C SER A 35 3.80 -15.46 3.68
N ARG A 36 4.49 -14.37 3.33
CA ARG A 36 5.92 -14.44 3.06
C ARG A 36 6.73 -14.90 4.28
N LEU A 37 6.40 -14.42 5.48
CA LEU A 37 7.04 -14.88 6.71
C LEU A 37 6.73 -16.36 6.99
N LEU A 38 5.49 -16.79 6.77
CA LEU A 38 5.11 -18.21 6.92
C LEU A 38 5.84 -19.11 5.91
N GLU A 39 5.94 -18.68 4.64
CA GLU A 39 6.69 -19.38 3.58
C GLU A 39 8.18 -19.52 3.88
N LEU A 40 8.77 -18.51 4.54
CA LEU A 40 10.15 -18.57 5.02
C LEU A 40 10.34 -19.57 6.17
N GLY A 41 9.26 -20.10 6.75
CA GLY A 41 9.30 -21.07 7.85
C GLY A 41 9.11 -20.45 9.23
N VAL A 42 8.78 -19.16 9.33
CA VAL A 42 8.50 -18.53 10.62
C VAL A 42 7.23 -19.10 11.22
N ALA A 43 7.32 -19.60 12.44
CA ALA A 43 6.18 -20.17 13.14
C ALA A 43 5.08 -19.09 13.39
N PRO A 44 3.80 -19.43 13.20
CA PRO A 44 2.69 -18.46 13.33
C PRO A 44 2.66 -17.74 14.69
N TYR A 45 2.97 -18.43 15.77
CA TYR A 45 2.97 -17.85 17.12
C TYR A 45 4.04 -16.77 17.29
N LEU A 46 5.18 -16.88 16.60
CA LEU A 46 6.24 -15.87 16.62
C LEU A 46 5.81 -14.60 15.87
N ILE A 47 5.14 -14.76 14.72
CA ILE A 47 4.58 -13.62 13.97
C ILE A 47 3.56 -12.88 14.86
N LYS A 48 2.66 -13.62 15.51
CA LYS A 48 1.66 -13.04 16.44
C LYS A 48 2.30 -12.27 17.61
N ALA A 49 3.42 -12.79 18.13
CA ALA A 49 4.07 -12.21 19.30
C ALA A 49 4.90 -10.96 18.96
N THR A 50 5.47 -10.88 17.75
CA THR A 50 6.50 -9.88 17.44
C THR A 50 6.10 -8.87 16.37
N LEU A 51 5.22 -9.23 15.43
CA LEU A 51 4.84 -8.33 14.35
C LEU A 51 3.82 -7.30 14.83
N LEU A 52 4.19 -6.02 14.80
CA LEU A 52 3.34 -4.90 15.20
C LEU A 52 2.53 -4.34 14.03
N GLY A 53 3.13 -4.30 12.85
CA GLY A 53 2.49 -3.79 11.64
C GLY A 53 3.35 -3.99 10.41
N VAL A 54 2.72 -3.82 9.26
CA VAL A 54 3.35 -3.87 7.94
C VAL A 54 2.96 -2.64 7.14
N MET A 55 3.93 -2.02 6.48
CA MET A 55 3.69 -0.93 5.55
C MET A 55 4.19 -1.32 4.16
N ALA A 56 3.27 -1.39 3.20
CA ALA A 56 3.61 -1.43 1.79
C ALA A 56 3.61 -0.02 1.21
N GLN A 57 4.62 0.30 0.40
CA GLN A 57 4.78 1.64 -0.18
C GLN A 57 5.06 1.55 -1.67
N ARG A 58 4.49 2.51 -2.42
CA ARG A 58 4.83 2.78 -3.82
C ARG A 58 5.07 4.27 -4.00
N LEU A 59 5.87 4.63 -4.99
CA LEU A 59 6.07 6.02 -5.37
C LEU A 59 5.30 6.31 -6.66
N VAL A 60 4.45 7.34 -6.62
CA VAL A 60 3.79 7.91 -7.79
C VAL A 60 4.47 9.21 -8.19
N ARG A 61 4.59 9.48 -9.49
CA ARG A 61 5.08 10.77 -9.99
C ARG A 61 4.05 11.86 -9.68
N THR A 62 4.51 13.00 -9.22
CA THR A 62 3.66 14.16 -8.94
C THR A 62 3.44 14.95 -10.22
N LEU A 63 2.19 15.30 -10.51
CA LEU A 63 1.86 16.16 -11.65
C LEU A 63 2.57 17.51 -11.55
N CYS A 64 3.09 17.97 -12.67
CA CYS A 64 3.69 19.31 -12.75
C CYS A 64 2.63 20.38 -12.50
N PRO A 65 2.81 21.26 -11.50
CA PRO A 65 1.81 22.29 -11.21
C PRO A 65 1.62 23.30 -12.34
N ASP A 66 2.68 23.50 -13.14
CA ASP A 66 2.69 24.53 -14.19
C ASP A 66 1.95 24.11 -15.46
N CYS A 67 1.74 22.79 -15.67
CA CYS A 67 1.15 22.31 -16.94
C CYS A 67 0.09 21.22 -16.79
N LYS A 68 -0.25 20.78 -15.57
CA LYS A 68 -1.34 19.81 -15.43
C LYS A 68 -2.64 20.40 -15.94
N ALA A 69 -3.42 19.63 -16.70
CA ALA A 69 -4.69 20.04 -17.26
C ALA A 69 -5.85 19.25 -16.64
N ALA A 70 -6.94 19.95 -16.36
CA ALA A 70 -8.17 19.32 -15.89
C ALA A 70 -8.76 18.39 -16.97
N GLN A 71 -9.31 17.28 -16.55
CA GLN A 71 -9.96 16.29 -17.39
C GLN A 71 -11.22 15.80 -16.67
N PRO A 72 -12.39 15.78 -17.33
CA PRO A 72 -13.59 15.20 -16.77
C PRO A 72 -13.40 13.69 -16.57
N LEU A 73 -14.02 13.16 -15.53
CA LEU A 73 -14.02 11.73 -15.23
C LEU A 73 -15.46 11.30 -14.93
N SER A 74 -15.90 10.20 -15.55
CA SER A 74 -17.21 9.64 -15.24
C SER A 74 -17.20 8.93 -13.88
N PRO A 75 -18.33 8.92 -13.16
CA PRO A 75 -18.44 8.17 -11.90
C PRO A 75 -18.12 6.68 -12.05
N ASP A 76 -18.51 6.07 -13.19
CA ASP A 76 -18.24 4.66 -13.46
C ASP A 76 -16.74 4.37 -13.60
N ALA A 77 -16.02 5.24 -14.31
CA ALA A 77 -14.55 5.13 -14.42
C ALA A 77 -13.86 5.27 -13.07
N TRP A 78 -14.37 6.14 -12.18
CA TRP A 78 -13.86 6.27 -10.82
C TRP A 78 -14.16 5.03 -9.98
N SER A 79 -15.39 4.51 -10.04
CA SER A 79 -15.79 3.31 -9.30
C SER A 79 -14.97 2.08 -9.71
N GLY A 80 -14.65 1.94 -10.99
CA GLY A 80 -13.77 0.90 -11.50
C GLY A 80 -12.31 1.05 -11.03
N PHE A 81 -11.84 2.30 -10.87
CA PHE A 81 -10.49 2.58 -10.38
C PHE A 81 -10.36 2.40 -8.86
N ALA A 82 -11.31 2.93 -8.09
CA ALA A 82 -11.25 3.01 -6.64
C ALA A 82 -12.46 2.32 -5.98
N PRO A 83 -12.57 0.97 -6.10
CA PRO A 83 -13.63 0.23 -5.42
C PRO A 83 -13.48 0.43 -3.90
N GLY A 84 -14.60 0.71 -3.21
CA GLY A 84 -14.59 1.02 -1.78
C GLY A 84 -14.31 2.49 -1.43
N TRP A 85 -14.29 3.39 -2.43
CA TRP A 85 -14.20 4.83 -2.20
C TRP A 85 -15.42 5.34 -1.40
N ALA A 86 -15.19 5.89 -0.21
CA ALA A 86 -16.23 6.24 0.74
C ALA A 86 -16.85 7.64 0.52
N HIS A 87 -16.33 8.43 -0.41
CA HIS A 87 -16.74 9.81 -0.67
C HIS A 87 -17.42 9.95 -2.04
N ALA A 88 -18.01 11.12 -2.31
CA ALA A 88 -18.44 11.42 -3.66
C ALA A 88 -17.26 11.33 -4.65
N PRO A 89 -17.43 10.66 -5.81
CA PRO A 89 -16.37 10.57 -6.80
C PRO A 89 -16.03 11.97 -7.35
N PRO A 90 -14.75 12.27 -7.61
CA PRO A 90 -14.39 13.53 -8.25
C PRO A 90 -14.91 13.55 -9.68
N ILE A 91 -15.56 14.65 -10.06
CA ILE A 91 -16.01 14.88 -11.45
C ILE A 91 -14.86 15.34 -12.36
N THR A 92 -13.75 15.76 -11.76
CA THR A 92 -12.57 16.28 -12.46
C THR A 92 -11.32 15.66 -11.83
N VAL A 93 -10.47 15.13 -12.68
CA VAL A 93 -9.10 14.71 -12.37
C VAL A 93 -8.11 15.49 -13.23
N TYR A 94 -6.81 15.29 -13.01
CA TYR A 94 -5.79 16.00 -13.77
C TYR A 94 -4.91 15.03 -14.54
N ARG A 95 -4.51 15.46 -15.75
CA ARG A 95 -3.59 14.73 -16.63
C ARG A 95 -2.28 15.48 -16.82
N PRO A 96 -1.18 14.77 -17.11
CA PRO A 96 0.08 15.40 -17.50
C PRO A 96 -0.04 15.99 -18.91
N VAL A 97 0.58 17.14 -19.12
CA VAL A 97 0.67 17.77 -20.46
C VAL A 97 2.13 17.81 -20.90
N GLY A 98 2.97 18.48 -20.14
CA GLY A 98 4.36 18.74 -20.45
C GLY A 98 4.63 20.21 -20.70
N CYS A 99 5.73 20.71 -20.13
CA CYS A 99 6.24 22.07 -20.34
C CYS A 99 7.76 22.09 -20.12
N THR A 100 8.39 23.25 -20.31
CA THR A 100 9.83 23.41 -20.09
C THR A 100 10.25 23.12 -18.66
N GLN A 101 9.42 23.47 -17.66
CA GLN A 101 9.70 23.25 -16.23
C GLN A 101 9.78 21.77 -15.84
N CYS A 102 9.03 20.91 -16.50
CA CYS A 102 9.05 19.46 -16.27
C CYS A 102 9.77 18.69 -17.39
N ARG A 103 10.50 19.36 -18.26
CA ARG A 103 11.19 18.78 -19.43
C ARG A 103 10.24 17.93 -20.28
N ALA A 104 9.06 18.47 -20.57
CA ALA A 104 7.99 17.86 -21.36
C ALA A 104 7.41 16.55 -20.77
N SER A 105 7.78 16.16 -19.57
CA SER A 105 7.28 14.91 -18.95
C SER A 105 5.86 15.02 -18.38
N GLY A 106 5.39 16.22 -18.07
CA GLY A 106 4.13 16.46 -17.34
C GLY A 106 4.19 16.14 -15.84
N TYR A 107 5.35 15.65 -15.33
CA TYR A 107 5.55 15.29 -13.94
C TYR A 107 6.78 15.97 -13.34
N ARG A 108 6.71 16.26 -12.01
CA ARG A 108 7.80 16.87 -11.28
C ARG A 108 7.81 16.37 -9.83
N GLY A 109 8.80 15.54 -9.51
CA GLY A 109 8.92 14.90 -8.21
C GLY A 109 8.10 13.62 -8.07
N ARG A 110 8.09 13.06 -6.88
CA ARG A 110 7.40 11.82 -6.50
C ARG A 110 6.82 11.96 -5.10
N ILE A 111 5.72 11.28 -4.85
CA ILE A 111 5.07 11.19 -3.53
C ILE A 111 4.78 9.72 -3.20
N GLY A 112 4.89 9.36 -1.93
CA GLY A 112 4.55 8.03 -1.44
C GLY A 112 3.04 7.80 -1.39
N VAL A 113 2.63 6.59 -1.76
CA VAL A 113 1.33 6.01 -1.43
C VAL A 113 1.59 4.78 -0.57
N CYS A 114 0.89 4.68 0.56
CA CYS A 114 1.15 3.66 1.56
C CYS A 114 -0.13 2.90 1.89
N GLU A 115 0.02 1.61 2.08
CA GLU A 115 -0.94 0.71 2.69
C GLU A 115 -0.35 0.28 4.03
N ILE A 116 -1.05 0.57 5.14
CA ILE A 116 -0.55 0.32 6.48
C ILE A 116 -1.51 -0.63 7.19
N MET A 117 -1.03 -1.82 7.54
CA MET A 117 -1.74 -2.83 8.31
C MET A 117 -1.16 -2.89 9.73
N VAL A 118 -1.92 -2.46 10.72
CA VAL A 118 -1.57 -2.62 12.14
C VAL A 118 -2.10 -3.96 12.63
N LEU A 119 -1.28 -4.76 13.27
CA LEU A 119 -1.66 -6.10 13.74
C LEU A 119 -2.50 -6.02 15.03
N SER A 120 -3.83 -5.90 14.85
CA SER A 120 -4.78 -6.05 15.97
C SER A 120 -4.83 -7.50 16.47
N GLU A 121 -5.33 -7.73 17.69
CA GLU A 121 -5.51 -9.08 18.22
C GLU A 121 -6.45 -9.92 17.34
N GLN A 122 -7.44 -9.30 16.72
CA GLN A 122 -8.34 -9.97 15.77
C GLN A 122 -7.59 -10.42 14.51
N LEU A 123 -6.71 -9.59 13.94
CA LEU A 123 -5.86 -9.97 12.80
C LEU A 123 -4.88 -11.07 13.19
N LYS A 124 -4.26 -10.98 14.37
CA LYS A 124 -3.37 -12.02 14.88
C LYS A 124 -4.08 -13.37 15.00
N ALA A 125 -5.35 -13.38 15.39
CA ALA A 125 -6.14 -14.62 15.50
C ALA A 125 -6.29 -15.37 14.17
N LEU A 126 -6.28 -14.66 13.03
CA LEU A 126 -6.36 -15.24 11.68
C LEU A 126 -5.03 -15.85 11.20
N ILE A 127 -3.91 -15.57 11.86
CA ILE A 127 -2.60 -16.08 11.46
C ILE A 127 -2.43 -17.51 11.96
N GLY A 128 -2.24 -18.46 11.05
CA GLY A 128 -2.09 -19.87 11.36
C GLY A 128 -1.43 -20.64 10.20
N PRO A 129 -1.33 -21.98 10.30
CA PRO A 129 -0.75 -22.79 9.22
C PRO A 129 -1.53 -22.71 7.90
N GLN A 130 -2.82 -22.40 7.97
CA GLN A 130 -3.72 -22.25 6.83
C GLN A 130 -4.30 -20.83 6.82
N THR A 131 -3.41 -19.83 6.81
CA THR A 131 -3.82 -18.41 6.82
C THR A 131 -4.55 -18.05 5.53
N ASP A 132 -5.79 -17.58 5.64
CA ASP A 132 -6.55 -16.99 4.53
C ASP A 132 -6.23 -15.50 4.41
N LEU A 133 -5.46 -15.14 3.39
CA LEU A 133 -5.12 -13.74 3.09
C LEU A 133 -6.34 -12.90 2.73
N SER A 134 -7.40 -13.50 2.17
CA SER A 134 -8.63 -12.78 1.85
C SER A 134 -9.33 -12.31 3.12
N ALA A 135 -9.43 -13.20 4.12
CA ALA A 135 -9.98 -12.85 5.42
C ALA A 135 -9.14 -11.76 6.13
N ILE A 136 -7.80 -11.84 6.05
CA ILE A 136 -6.92 -10.80 6.59
C ILE A 136 -7.16 -9.46 5.89
N ARG A 137 -7.23 -9.42 4.55
CA ARG A 137 -7.51 -8.17 3.81
C ARG A 137 -8.86 -7.58 4.18
N GLN A 138 -9.91 -8.40 4.24
CA GLN A 138 -11.25 -7.93 4.60
C GLN A 138 -11.27 -7.33 6.01
N LEU A 139 -10.70 -8.02 6.99
CA LEU A 139 -10.65 -7.54 8.36
C LEU A 139 -9.79 -6.28 8.50
N ALA A 140 -8.61 -6.24 7.87
CA ALA A 140 -7.74 -5.07 7.89
C ALA A 140 -8.44 -3.84 7.25
N SER A 141 -9.13 -4.03 6.13
CA SER A 141 -9.93 -2.96 5.50
C SER A 141 -11.07 -2.49 6.40
N ALA A 142 -11.78 -3.41 7.05
CA ALA A 142 -12.84 -3.07 8.03
C ALA A 142 -12.29 -2.30 9.24
N GLN A 143 -11.01 -2.50 9.59
CA GLN A 143 -10.28 -1.77 10.63
C GLN A 143 -9.63 -0.46 10.14
N GLY A 144 -9.87 -0.06 8.89
CA GLY A 144 -9.43 1.21 8.35
C GLY A 144 -8.15 1.16 7.51
N MET A 145 -7.62 -0.02 7.19
CA MET A 145 -6.52 -0.13 6.23
C MET A 145 -7.00 0.32 4.84
N LEU A 146 -6.33 1.30 4.28
CA LEU A 146 -6.53 1.69 2.88
C LEU A 146 -5.59 0.86 2.00
N SER A 147 -6.11 0.20 0.97
CA SER A 147 -5.28 -0.45 -0.03
C SER A 147 -4.39 0.56 -0.76
N LEU A 148 -3.28 0.11 -1.35
CA LEU A 148 -2.42 0.97 -2.18
C LEU A 148 -3.22 1.70 -3.26
N ARG A 149 -4.23 1.03 -3.84
CA ARG A 149 -5.12 1.61 -4.85
C ARG A 149 -5.96 2.75 -4.28
N LEU A 150 -6.57 2.58 -3.11
CA LEU A 150 -7.35 3.64 -2.44
C LEU A 150 -6.46 4.78 -1.96
N ALA A 151 -5.26 4.47 -1.43
CA ALA A 151 -4.30 5.49 -1.07
C ALA A 151 -3.85 6.33 -2.28
N ALA A 152 -3.66 5.70 -3.45
CA ALA A 152 -3.40 6.41 -4.70
C ALA A 152 -4.60 7.22 -5.18
N ALA A 153 -5.83 6.71 -5.00
CA ALA A 153 -7.05 7.44 -5.34
C ALA A 153 -7.17 8.77 -4.59
N HIS A 154 -6.80 8.82 -3.32
CA HIS A 154 -6.71 10.09 -2.58
C HIS A 154 -5.72 11.07 -3.22
N LYS A 155 -4.60 10.59 -3.77
CA LYS A 155 -3.63 11.44 -4.47
C LYS A 155 -4.14 11.91 -5.84
N VAL A 156 -4.94 11.08 -6.53
CA VAL A 156 -5.61 11.49 -7.78
C VAL A 156 -6.70 12.53 -7.49
N ALA A 157 -7.55 12.30 -6.51
CA ALA A 157 -8.61 13.23 -6.11
C ALA A 157 -8.06 14.60 -5.65
N SER A 158 -6.89 14.62 -5.02
CA SER A 158 -6.19 15.87 -4.62
C SER A 158 -5.35 16.50 -5.74
N ALA A 159 -5.44 16.02 -6.99
CA ALA A 159 -4.66 16.51 -8.13
C ALA A 159 -3.13 16.45 -7.93
N ALA A 160 -2.65 15.56 -7.06
CA ALA A 160 -1.23 15.34 -6.83
C ALA A 160 -0.60 14.42 -7.89
N THR A 161 -1.36 13.45 -8.41
CA THR A 161 -0.92 12.54 -9.47
C THR A 161 -2.05 12.32 -10.49
N SER A 162 -1.75 11.63 -11.60
CA SER A 162 -2.76 11.27 -12.59
C SER A 162 -3.34 9.88 -12.31
N LEU A 163 -4.54 9.62 -12.84
CA LEU A 163 -5.17 8.31 -12.81
C LEU A 163 -4.29 7.23 -13.47
N GLU A 164 -3.72 7.55 -14.62
CA GLU A 164 -2.81 6.67 -15.36
C GLU A 164 -1.60 6.25 -14.53
N GLU A 165 -0.95 7.22 -13.86
CA GLU A 165 0.20 6.94 -13.00
C GLU A 165 -0.18 6.07 -11.80
N ALA A 166 -1.33 6.35 -11.18
CA ALA A 166 -1.83 5.55 -10.07
C ALA A 166 -2.11 4.10 -10.49
N LEU A 167 -2.77 3.89 -11.64
CA LEU A 167 -3.02 2.57 -12.21
C LEU A 167 -1.73 1.80 -12.50
N ARG A 168 -0.70 2.49 -12.99
CA ARG A 168 0.59 1.89 -13.36
C ARG A 168 1.34 1.30 -12.17
N VAL A 169 1.23 1.90 -10.99
CA VAL A 169 2.07 1.54 -9.82
C VAL A 169 1.32 0.79 -8.73
N THR A 170 0.00 0.76 -8.76
CA THR A 170 -0.79 0.02 -7.78
C THR A 170 -1.37 -1.25 -8.36
N PRO A 171 -1.32 -2.37 -7.62
CA PRO A 171 -1.96 -3.61 -8.04
C PRO A 171 -3.48 -3.43 -8.23
N ALA A 172 -4.09 -4.30 -9.03
CA ALA A 172 -5.52 -4.34 -9.24
C ALA A 172 -6.26 -4.79 -7.99
#